data_f6a6930f807a002410e890adeba4a25d
#
_entry.id   f6a6930f807a002410e890adeba4a25d
#
_cell.length_a   1.000
_cell.length_b   1.000
_cell.length_c   1.000
_cell.angle_alpha   90.00
_cell.angle_beta   90.00
_cell.angle_gamma   90.00
#
_symmetry.space_group_name_H-M   'P 1'
#
loop_
_entity.id
_entity.type
_entity.pdbx_description
1 polymer ?
#
loop_
_entity_poly.entity_id
_entity_poly.type
_entity_poly.pdbx_seq_one_letter_code
_entity_poly.pdbx_strand_id
1 'polypeptide(L)'
;MIGKIRTGLALTYMAGASAVLVPLQVISMKTGLWPETVILKVWHRAMLRALGMRVRMVGKMETKRPLMIAANHVSWTDIMALGSLVDVTFIAKSELSGWPLFGFLSKLQRTVFIERERKRKSGEQASEIARRLAAGNAMVLFAEGSTGDGNLLLPFKSTLFGAASMAIAEGAADHVVIQPVSIAYTRIHGLPMGRQHRPIASWIGDMDLVPHLSQLLAEGGLDVEIRFGDPIEFSAKSSRKEATRLMEERVRTLMLQSLAEPHPAR
;
A
#
# COMPACT_ATOMS: atom_id res chain seq x y z
N MET A 1 -9.84 21.31 -22.74
CA MET A 1 -8.84 22.36 -22.43
C MET A 1 -8.48 22.34 -20.93
N ILE A 2 -9.43 22.42 -20.02
CA ILE A 2 -9.21 22.46 -18.55
C ILE A 2 -8.41 21.26 -18.05
N GLY A 3 -8.72 20.03 -18.46
CA GLY A 3 -7.98 18.85 -18.05
C GLY A 3 -6.50 18.87 -18.44
N LYS A 4 -6.14 19.36 -19.63
CA LYS A 4 -4.74 19.49 -20.07
C LYS A 4 -3.95 20.51 -19.24
N ILE A 5 -4.58 21.63 -18.90
CA ILE A 5 -3.96 22.65 -18.02
C ILE A 5 -3.74 22.07 -16.63
N ARG A 6 -4.76 21.41 -16.08
CA ARG A 6 -4.67 20.73 -14.78
C ARG A 6 -3.54 19.70 -14.76
N THR A 7 -3.48 18.84 -15.78
CA THR A 7 -2.41 17.84 -15.92
C THR A 7 -1.03 18.50 -15.95
N GLY A 8 -0.85 19.56 -16.74
CA GLY A 8 0.42 20.30 -16.82
C GLY A 8 0.84 20.88 -15.47
N LEU A 9 -0.07 21.57 -14.77
CA LEU A 9 0.20 22.12 -13.44
C LEU A 9 0.53 21.04 -12.42
N ALA A 10 -0.21 19.93 -12.43
CA ALA A 10 0.01 18.81 -11.53
C ALA A 10 1.37 18.14 -11.77
N LEU A 11 1.77 17.92 -13.03
CA LEU A 11 3.08 17.37 -13.38
C LEU A 11 4.21 18.31 -12.95
N THR A 12 4.06 19.62 -13.17
CA THR A 12 5.04 20.63 -12.71
C THR A 12 5.18 20.61 -11.19
N TYR A 13 4.06 20.54 -10.47
CA TYR A 13 4.07 20.42 -9.01
C TYR A 13 4.73 19.13 -8.53
N MET A 14 4.39 17.97 -9.15
CA MET A 14 5.01 16.68 -8.82
C MET A 14 6.53 16.70 -9.05
N ALA A 15 6.97 17.26 -10.18
CA ALA A 15 8.38 17.39 -10.50
C ALA A 15 9.10 18.30 -9.50
N GLY A 16 8.55 19.47 -9.20
CA GLY A 16 9.13 20.42 -8.24
C GLY A 16 9.18 19.86 -6.83
N ALA A 17 8.10 19.23 -6.36
CA ALA A 17 8.08 18.57 -5.06
C ALA A 17 9.12 17.43 -4.98
N SER A 18 9.23 16.61 -6.03
CA SER A 18 10.21 15.52 -6.09
C SER A 18 11.64 16.04 -6.17
N ALA A 19 11.90 17.11 -6.90
CA ALA A 19 13.23 17.73 -6.99
C ALA A 19 13.76 18.21 -5.62
N VAL A 20 12.86 18.58 -4.70
CA VAL A 20 13.23 18.98 -3.33
C VAL A 20 13.24 17.77 -2.38
N LEU A 21 12.17 16.98 -2.37
CA LEU A 21 11.97 15.96 -1.35
C LEU A 21 12.82 14.70 -1.58
N VAL A 22 13.15 14.35 -2.84
CA VAL A 22 13.99 13.17 -3.13
C VAL A 22 15.43 13.36 -2.64
N PRO A 23 16.13 14.48 -2.89
CA PRO A 23 17.43 14.72 -2.29
C PRO A 23 17.41 14.72 -0.75
N LEU A 24 16.39 15.33 -0.13
CA LEU A 24 16.22 15.30 1.32
C LEU A 24 16.04 13.89 1.85
N GLN A 25 15.26 13.03 1.16
CA GLN A 25 15.14 11.62 1.52
C GLN A 25 16.48 10.87 1.44
N VAL A 26 17.26 11.11 0.37
CA VAL A 26 18.60 10.49 0.24
C VAL A 26 19.54 10.95 1.35
N ILE A 27 19.49 12.23 1.72
CA ILE A 27 20.27 12.77 2.86
C ILE A 27 19.83 12.08 4.16
N SER A 28 18.51 11.99 4.42
CA SER A 28 17.96 11.29 5.59
C SER A 28 18.48 9.86 5.69
N MET A 29 18.41 9.11 4.58
CA MET A 29 18.86 7.70 4.52
C MET A 29 20.36 7.53 4.77
N LYS A 30 21.18 8.52 4.37
CA LYS A 30 22.64 8.47 4.54
C LYS A 30 23.12 8.97 5.89
N THR A 31 22.43 9.93 6.47
CA THR A 31 22.91 10.66 7.67
C THR A 31 22.13 10.31 8.94
N GLY A 32 20.89 9.82 8.81
CA GLY A 32 20.00 9.59 9.96
C GLY A 32 19.58 10.85 10.70
N LEU A 33 19.77 12.05 10.11
CA LEU A 33 19.46 13.34 10.75
C LEU A 33 18.00 13.46 11.19
N TRP A 34 17.09 12.78 10.48
CA TRP A 34 15.66 12.67 10.85
C TRP A 34 15.10 11.31 10.41
N PRO A 35 13.96 10.87 10.96
CA PRO A 35 13.34 9.63 10.54
C PRO A 35 13.00 9.62 9.04
N GLU A 36 13.44 8.60 8.32
CA GLU A 36 13.25 8.47 6.87
C GLU A 36 11.76 8.53 6.44
N THR A 37 10.86 8.13 7.34
CA THR A 37 9.42 8.12 7.10
C THR A 37 8.80 9.52 7.00
N VAL A 38 9.44 10.54 7.58
CA VAL A 38 8.92 11.92 7.57
C VAL A 38 8.86 12.48 6.15
N ILE A 39 10.00 12.41 5.43
CA ILE A 39 10.07 12.92 4.05
C ILE A 39 9.17 12.11 3.13
N LEU A 40 9.12 10.79 3.31
CA LEU A 40 8.24 9.91 2.53
C LEU A 40 6.76 10.28 2.69
N LYS A 41 6.29 10.51 3.91
CA LYS A 41 4.91 10.95 4.16
C LYS A 41 4.61 12.29 3.49
N VAL A 42 5.53 13.25 3.56
CA VAL A 42 5.36 14.55 2.90
C VAL A 42 5.29 14.36 1.39
N TRP A 43 6.16 13.53 0.82
CA TRP A 43 6.17 13.23 -0.61
C TRP A 43 4.88 12.54 -1.05
N HIS A 44 4.41 11.51 -0.32
CA HIS A 44 3.14 10.84 -0.62
C HIS A 44 1.97 11.82 -0.62
N ARG A 45 1.89 12.69 0.38
CA ARG A 45 0.85 13.74 0.47
C ARG A 45 0.92 14.74 -0.69
N ALA A 46 2.12 15.13 -1.10
CA ALA A 46 2.31 16.00 -2.26
C ALA A 46 1.83 15.33 -3.55
N MET A 47 2.20 14.07 -3.78
CA MET A 47 1.75 13.30 -4.95
C MET A 47 0.22 13.13 -4.96
N LEU A 48 -0.39 12.76 -3.83
CA LEU A 48 -1.85 12.64 -3.72
C LEU A 48 -2.57 13.96 -3.98
N ARG A 49 -2.03 15.09 -3.50
CA ARG A 49 -2.57 16.43 -3.83
C ARG A 49 -2.52 16.72 -5.32
N ALA A 50 -1.41 16.41 -5.98
CA ALA A 50 -1.26 16.59 -7.43
C ALA A 50 -2.30 15.75 -8.20
N LEU A 51 -2.52 14.51 -7.77
CA LEU A 51 -3.55 13.62 -8.32
C LEU A 51 -4.98 14.08 -7.99
N GLY A 52 -5.15 15.03 -7.06
CA GLY A 52 -6.46 15.44 -6.56
C GLY A 52 -7.13 14.38 -5.71
N MET A 53 -6.34 13.57 -5.02
CA MET A 53 -6.81 12.51 -4.12
C MET A 53 -6.83 12.97 -2.67
N ARG A 54 -7.92 12.70 -1.97
CA ARG A 54 -8.06 12.92 -0.53
C ARG A 54 -8.15 11.58 0.15
N VAL A 55 -7.36 11.40 1.22
CA VAL A 55 -7.29 10.14 1.95
C VAL A 55 -7.88 10.33 3.35
N ARG A 56 -8.82 9.46 3.70
CA ARG A 56 -9.43 9.39 5.02
C ARG A 56 -8.98 8.11 5.73
N MET A 57 -8.63 8.23 7.01
CA MET A 57 -8.36 7.11 7.88
C MET A 57 -9.55 6.83 8.78
N VAL A 58 -9.94 5.55 8.90
CA VAL A 58 -10.94 5.05 9.84
C VAL A 58 -10.31 3.96 10.69
N GLY A 59 -10.50 4.02 11.99
CA GLY A 59 -9.79 3.15 12.92
C GLY A 59 -8.34 3.60 13.18
N LYS A 60 -7.53 2.70 13.69
CA LYS A 60 -6.13 2.98 14.08
C LYS A 60 -5.21 1.84 13.66
N MET A 61 -4.00 2.17 13.21
CA MET A 61 -2.95 1.17 13.04
C MET A 61 -2.53 0.62 14.41
N GLU A 62 -2.39 -0.69 14.50
CA GLU A 62 -1.89 -1.39 15.69
C GLU A 62 -0.45 -0.94 16.02
N THR A 63 -0.18 -0.77 17.30
CA THR A 63 1.12 -0.34 17.81
C THR A 63 2.02 -1.50 18.24
N LYS A 64 1.42 -2.65 18.56
CA LYS A 64 2.17 -3.87 18.89
C LYS A 64 3.04 -4.31 17.71
N ARG A 65 4.24 -4.80 18.02
CA ARG A 65 5.22 -5.28 17.04
C ARG A 65 5.69 -6.70 17.41
N PRO A 66 6.04 -7.52 16.41
CA PRO A 66 6.04 -7.28 14.96
C PRO A 66 4.63 -7.15 14.37
N LEU A 67 4.44 -6.26 13.38
CA LEU A 67 3.15 -6.02 12.74
C LEU A 67 3.20 -6.30 11.24
N MET A 68 2.25 -7.10 10.76
CA MET A 68 1.96 -7.28 9.35
C MET A 68 0.56 -6.75 9.05
N ILE A 69 0.43 -5.89 8.07
CA ILE A 69 -0.84 -5.39 7.55
C ILE A 69 -1.24 -6.25 6.35
N ALA A 70 -2.43 -6.87 6.42
CA ALA A 70 -3.02 -7.59 5.30
C ALA A 70 -4.08 -6.70 4.65
N ALA A 71 -3.79 -6.22 3.44
CA ALA A 71 -4.66 -5.29 2.72
C ALA A 71 -5.11 -5.85 1.36
N ASN A 72 -6.26 -5.34 0.86
CA ASN A 72 -6.62 -5.44 -0.55
C ASN A 72 -5.76 -4.48 -1.39
N HIS A 73 -5.80 -4.65 -2.71
CA HIS A 73 -5.02 -3.85 -3.65
C HIS A 73 -5.85 -3.45 -4.86
N VAL A 74 -5.99 -2.15 -5.11
CA VAL A 74 -6.79 -1.61 -6.20
C VAL A 74 -5.91 -0.89 -7.22
N SER A 75 -4.90 -0.16 -6.75
CA SER A 75 -4.09 0.71 -7.60
C SER A 75 -2.67 0.90 -7.04
N TRP A 76 -1.74 1.29 -7.88
CA TRP A 76 -0.42 1.76 -7.44
C TRP A 76 -0.50 2.96 -6.49
N THR A 77 -1.60 3.73 -6.54
CA THR A 77 -1.85 4.85 -5.63
C THR A 77 -2.15 4.42 -4.19
N ASP A 78 -2.48 3.15 -3.94
CA ASP A 78 -2.68 2.59 -2.59
C ASP A 78 -1.43 2.74 -1.72
N ILE A 79 -0.25 2.61 -2.35
CA ILE A 79 1.05 2.77 -1.70
C ILE A 79 1.17 4.18 -1.13
N MET A 80 0.84 5.19 -1.94
CA MET A 80 0.88 6.58 -1.51
C MET A 80 -0.22 6.90 -0.51
N ALA A 81 -1.42 6.36 -0.70
CA ALA A 81 -2.55 6.58 0.19
C ALA A 81 -2.23 6.06 1.60
N LEU A 82 -1.80 4.80 1.73
CA LEU A 82 -1.45 4.21 3.02
C LEU A 82 -0.19 4.86 3.61
N GLY A 83 0.87 5.04 2.81
CA GLY A 83 2.13 5.64 3.24
C GLY A 83 2.02 7.13 3.62
N SER A 84 0.96 7.83 3.20
CA SER A 84 0.70 9.22 3.64
C SER A 84 0.17 9.31 5.07
N LEU A 85 -0.43 8.22 5.57
CA LEU A 85 -1.07 8.15 6.88
C LEU A 85 -0.15 7.56 7.94
N VAL A 86 0.50 6.42 7.63
CA VAL A 86 1.22 5.59 8.61
C VAL A 86 2.63 5.23 8.14
N ASP A 87 3.49 4.89 9.11
CA ASP A 87 4.85 4.45 8.84
C ASP A 87 4.87 2.96 8.58
N VAL A 88 5.06 2.59 7.30
CA VAL A 88 5.01 1.21 6.85
C VAL A 88 6.07 0.92 5.79
N THR A 89 6.44 -0.33 5.67
CA THR A 89 7.31 -0.88 4.62
C THR A 89 6.49 -1.79 3.72
N PHE A 90 6.58 -1.57 2.41
CA PHE A 90 5.83 -2.36 1.44
C PHE A 90 6.60 -3.58 0.97
N ILE A 91 5.86 -4.63 0.62
CA ILE A 91 6.38 -5.83 -0.05
C ILE A 91 5.91 -5.79 -1.49
N ALA A 92 6.84 -5.83 -2.45
CA ALA A 92 6.56 -5.75 -3.87
C ALA A 92 7.20 -6.90 -4.66
N LYS A 93 6.75 -7.11 -5.90
CA LYS A 93 7.36 -8.06 -6.83
C LYS A 93 8.74 -7.54 -7.28
N SER A 94 9.71 -8.46 -7.41
CA SER A 94 11.08 -8.12 -7.81
C SER A 94 11.18 -7.47 -9.19
N GLU A 95 10.29 -7.81 -10.12
CA GLU A 95 10.25 -7.25 -11.47
C GLU A 95 10.10 -5.72 -11.45
N LEU A 96 9.37 -5.17 -10.47
CA LEU A 96 9.20 -3.73 -10.29
C LEU A 96 10.51 -3.01 -9.96
N SER A 97 11.49 -3.71 -9.39
CA SER A 97 12.80 -3.13 -9.07
C SER A 97 13.59 -2.71 -10.31
N GLY A 98 13.32 -3.36 -11.46
CA GLY A 98 13.93 -3.06 -12.76
C GLY A 98 13.28 -1.89 -13.52
N TRP A 99 12.14 -1.39 -13.07
CA TRP A 99 11.49 -0.25 -13.72
C TRP A 99 12.19 1.05 -13.32
N PRO A 100 12.66 1.88 -14.28
CA PRO A 100 13.55 2.99 -13.97
C PRO A 100 13.04 3.93 -12.89
N LEU A 101 11.79 4.38 -12.98
CA LEU A 101 11.19 5.29 -12.01
C LEU A 101 10.70 4.55 -10.76
N PHE A 102 9.93 3.46 -10.94
CA PHE A 102 9.35 2.71 -9.82
C PHE A 102 10.41 2.02 -8.97
N GLY A 103 11.40 1.40 -9.59
CA GLY A 103 12.50 0.75 -8.87
C GLY A 103 13.28 1.75 -8.03
N PHE A 104 13.54 2.95 -8.55
CA PHE A 104 14.20 4.01 -7.80
C PHE A 104 13.34 4.49 -6.61
N LEU A 105 12.07 4.86 -6.85
CA LEU A 105 11.15 5.33 -5.80
C LEU A 105 10.91 4.26 -4.74
N SER A 106 10.77 2.99 -5.14
CA SER A 106 10.59 1.87 -4.21
C SER A 106 11.82 1.66 -3.32
N LYS A 107 13.03 1.87 -3.85
CA LYS A 107 14.26 1.84 -3.02
C LYS A 107 14.27 2.95 -1.98
N LEU A 108 13.83 4.16 -2.34
CA LEU A 108 13.70 5.27 -1.40
C LEU A 108 12.68 4.99 -0.29
N GLN A 109 11.65 4.19 -0.60
CA GLN A 109 10.64 3.73 0.37
C GLN A 109 11.07 2.48 1.16
N ARG A 110 12.30 1.97 0.94
CA ARG A 110 12.82 0.75 1.56
C ARG A 110 11.92 -0.48 1.32
N THR A 111 11.24 -0.50 0.15
CA THR A 111 10.38 -1.62 -0.26
C THR A 111 11.19 -2.91 -0.31
N VAL A 112 10.63 -3.98 0.24
CA VAL A 112 11.20 -5.33 0.14
C VAL A 112 10.70 -5.98 -1.13
N PHE A 113 11.62 -6.39 -1.99
CA PHE A 113 11.30 -7.07 -3.24
C PHE A 113 11.34 -8.57 -3.07
N ILE A 114 10.30 -9.27 -3.55
CA ILE A 114 10.22 -10.73 -3.52
C ILE A 114 10.06 -11.31 -4.92
N GLU A 115 10.87 -12.35 -5.23
CA GLU A 115 10.73 -13.18 -6.42
C GLU A 115 9.79 -14.35 -6.10
N ARG A 116 8.56 -14.32 -6.60
CA ARG A 116 7.54 -15.33 -6.28
C ARG A 116 7.74 -16.66 -7.00
N GLU A 117 8.45 -16.65 -8.13
CA GLU A 117 8.59 -17.82 -9.00
C GLU A 117 9.83 -18.67 -8.72
N ARG A 118 10.84 -18.15 -8.04
CA ARG A 118 12.07 -18.87 -7.74
C ARG A 118 12.09 -19.41 -6.31
N LYS A 119 11.69 -20.67 -6.14
CA LYS A 119 11.73 -21.38 -4.84
C LYS A 119 13.12 -21.33 -4.15
N ARG A 120 14.20 -21.23 -4.92
CA ARG A 120 15.57 -21.22 -4.40
C ARG A 120 15.96 -19.92 -3.68
N LYS A 121 15.31 -18.79 -3.99
CA LYS A 121 15.53 -17.50 -3.33
C LYS A 121 14.47 -17.17 -2.27
N SER A 122 13.48 -18.03 -2.11
CA SER A 122 12.37 -17.78 -1.17
C SER A 122 12.85 -17.73 0.29
N GLY A 123 13.90 -18.47 0.63
CA GLY A 123 14.52 -18.44 1.97
C GLY A 123 15.15 -17.09 2.31
N GLU A 124 16.02 -16.56 1.44
CA GLU A 124 16.70 -15.27 1.66
C GLU A 124 15.71 -14.10 1.76
N GLN A 125 14.67 -14.11 0.91
CA GLN A 125 13.66 -13.05 0.88
C GLN A 125 12.75 -13.09 2.10
N ALA A 126 12.41 -14.27 2.55
CA ALA A 126 11.62 -14.42 3.75
C ALA A 126 12.43 -14.08 5.01
N SER A 127 13.74 -14.36 5.02
CA SER A 127 14.66 -13.90 6.07
C SER A 127 14.77 -12.37 6.10
N GLU A 128 14.72 -11.67 4.95
CA GLU A 128 14.69 -10.19 4.92
C GLU A 128 13.40 -9.64 5.53
N ILE A 129 12.24 -10.23 5.20
CA ILE A 129 10.96 -9.84 5.80
C ILE A 129 10.97 -10.14 7.29
N ALA A 130 11.44 -11.33 7.70
CA ALA A 130 11.56 -11.72 9.09
C ALA A 130 12.45 -10.75 9.87
N ARG A 131 13.61 -10.40 9.32
CA ARG A 131 14.54 -9.43 9.92
C ARG A 131 13.90 -8.05 10.09
N ARG A 132 13.12 -7.59 9.11
CA ARG A 132 12.42 -6.31 9.18
C ARG A 132 11.30 -6.31 10.19
N LEU A 133 10.55 -7.40 10.27
CA LEU A 133 9.53 -7.58 11.30
C LEU A 133 10.16 -7.58 12.69
N ALA A 134 11.26 -8.31 12.89
CA ALA A 134 12.01 -8.33 14.14
C ALA A 134 12.57 -6.94 14.53
N ALA A 135 12.97 -6.12 13.54
CA ALA A 135 13.38 -4.74 13.75
C ALA A 135 12.23 -3.78 14.08
N GLY A 136 10.99 -4.28 14.22
CA GLY A 136 9.82 -3.50 14.60
C GLY A 136 9.14 -2.75 13.44
N ASN A 137 9.50 -3.04 12.16
CA ASN A 137 8.83 -2.43 11.03
C ASN A 137 7.40 -3.00 10.87
N ALA A 138 6.44 -2.13 10.57
CA ALA A 138 5.13 -2.54 10.12
C ALA A 138 5.21 -2.87 8.61
N MET A 139 4.96 -4.12 8.25
CA MET A 139 5.07 -4.60 6.87
C MET A 139 3.69 -4.67 6.21
N VAL A 140 3.54 -4.09 5.02
CA VAL A 140 2.29 -4.16 4.25
C VAL A 140 2.37 -5.28 3.23
N LEU A 141 1.40 -6.16 3.31
CA LEU A 141 1.17 -7.25 2.38
C LEU A 141 -0.15 -7.01 1.64
N PHE A 142 -0.09 -6.79 0.33
CA PHE A 142 -1.26 -6.83 -0.53
C PHE A 142 -1.62 -8.29 -0.79
N ALA A 143 -2.54 -8.82 0.04
CA ALA A 143 -2.78 -10.26 0.17
C ALA A 143 -3.47 -10.89 -1.05
N GLU A 144 -4.07 -10.09 -1.93
CA GLU A 144 -4.60 -10.49 -3.23
C GLU A 144 -3.49 -10.91 -4.21
N GLY A 145 -2.31 -10.31 -4.05
CA GLY A 145 -1.15 -10.56 -4.90
C GLY A 145 -1.25 -9.97 -6.32
N SER A 146 -2.33 -9.26 -6.61
CA SER A 146 -2.61 -8.52 -7.84
C SER A 146 -3.56 -7.38 -7.50
N THR A 147 -3.72 -6.42 -8.38
CA THR A 147 -4.70 -5.34 -8.25
C THR A 147 -6.07 -5.77 -8.78
N GLY A 148 -7.13 -5.42 -8.05
CA GLY A 148 -8.52 -5.65 -8.42
C GLY A 148 -9.21 -4.40 -8.97
N ASP A 149 -10.49 -4.53 -9.36
CA ASP A 149 -11.31 -3.45 -9.91
C ASP A 149 -11.91 -2.50 -8.85
N GLY A 150 -11.63 -2.74 -7.57
CA GLY A 150 -12.20 -1.99 -6.46
C GLY A 150 -13.67 -2.29 -6.16
N ASN A 151 -14.32 -3.16 -6.93
CA ASN A 151 -15.70 -3.59 -6.71
C ASN A 151 -15.79 -4.89 -5.91
N LEU A 152 -14.87 -5.81 -6.18
CA LEU A 152 -14.81 -7.12 -5.55
C LEU A 152 -13.41 -7.34 -4.97
N LEU A 153 -13.38 -7.98 -3.81
CA LEU A 153 -12.14 -8.45 -3.20
C LEU A 153 -11.70 -9.73 -3.90
N LEU A 154 -10.48 -9.76 -4.42
CA LEU A 154 -9.87 -10.97 -4.96
C LEU A 154 -9.49 -11.93 -3.82
N PRO A 155 -9.45 -13.24 -4.05
CA PRO A 155 -9.06 -14.22 -3.03
C PRO A 155 -7.65 -13.94 -2.48
N PHE A 156 -7.51 -13.97 -1.17
CA PHE A 156 -6.23 -13.81 -0.51
C PHE A 156 -5.36 -15.06 -0.68
N LYS A 157 -4.07 -14.86 -0.95
CA LYS A 157 -3.11 -15.94 -1.18
C LYS A 157 -2.41 -16.33 0.12
N SER A 158 -2.69 -17.53 0.64
CA SER A 158 -2.09 -18.03 1.88
C SER A 158 -0.56 -18.14 1.84
N THR A 159 0.03 -18.28 0.65
CA THR A 159 1.49 -18.28 0.46
C THR A 159 2.13 -16.96 0.88
N LEU A 160 1.40 -15.85 0.79
CA LEU A 160 1.89 -14.53 1.16
C LEU A 160 2.02 -14.37 2.70
N PHE A 161 1.24 -15.14 3.47
CA PHE A 161 1.37 -15.20 4.93
C PHE A 161 2.55 -16.08 5.40
N GLY A 162 3.23 -16.74 4.46
CA GLY A 162 4.45 -17.50 4.74
C GLY A 162 5.56 -16.69 5.40
N ALA A 163 5.65 -15.39 5.09
CA ALA A 163 6.61 -14.49 5.70
C ALA A 163 6.45 -14.36 7.22
N ALA A 164 5.20 -14.30 7.72
CA ALA A 164 4.93 -14.30 9.16
C ALA A 164 5.34 -15.61 9.80
N SER A 165 5.03 -16.77 9.17
CA SER A 165 5.45 -18.08 9.66
C SER A 165 6.98 -18.22 9.72
N MET A 166 7.69 -17.66 8.75
CA MET A 166 9.16 -17.73 8.73
C MET A 166 9.79 -16.83 9.80
N ALA A 167 9.24 -15.63 10.02
CA ALA A 167 9.71 -14.76 11.10
C ALA A 167 9.64 -15.48 12.47
N ILE A 168 8.59 -16.27 12.68
CA ILE A 168 8.45 -17.07 13.90
C ILE A 168 9.41 -18.26 13.89
N ALA A 169 9.53 -19.00 12.78
CA ALA A 169 10.39 -20.17 12.67
C ALA A 169 11.88 -19.82 12.82
N GLU A 170 12.31 -18.64 12.40
CA GLU A 170 13.68 -18.12 12.57
C GLU A 170 13.94 -17.55 13.96
N GLY A 171 12.96 -17.63 14.88
CA GLY A 171 13.10 -17.08 16.24
C GLY A 171 13.15 -15.56 16.31
N ALA A 172 12.77 -14.88 15.22
CA ALA A 172 12.71 -13.42 15.17
C ALA A 172 11.59 -12.84 16.04
N ALA A 173 10.55 -13.64 16.33
CA ALA A 173 9.46 -13.30 17.23
C ALA A 173 8.68 -14.56 17.63
N ASP A 174 8.07 -14.56 18.82
CA ASP A 174 7.18 -15.63 19.28
C ASP A 174 5.82 -15.60 18.55
N HIS A 175 5.40 -14.41 18.16
CA HIS A 175 4.17 -14.17 17.40
C HIS A 175 4.31 -12.94 16.51
N VAL A 176 3.46 -12.85 15.49
CA VAL A 176 3.31 -11.68 14.61
C VAL A 176 1.87 -11.21 14.71
N VAL A 177 1.67 -9.93 14.94
CA VAL A 177 0.34 -9.32 14.88
C VAL A 177 -0.03 -9.10 13.42
N ILE A 178 -1.21 -9.56 12.99
CA ILE A 178 -1.72 -9.33 11.63
C ILE A 178 -2.96 -8.47 11.71
N GLN A 179 -2.93 -7.30 11.06
CA GLN A 179 -4.05 -6.36 11.04
C GLN A 179 -4.70 -6.30 9.66
N PRO A 180 -6.02 -6.52 9.54
CA PRO A 180 -6.75 -6.33 8.30
C PRO A 180 -6.92 -4.85 7.99
N VAL A 181 -6.68 -4.45 6.74
CA VAL A 181 -6.87 -3.09 6.26
C VAL A 181 -7.61 -3.10 4.94
N SER A 182 -8.65 -2.29 4.83
CA SER A 182 -9.36 -2.07 3.57
C SER A 182 -8.96 -0.74 2.96
N ILE A 183 -8.73 -0.73 1.64
CA ILE A 183 -8.51 0.45 0.82
C ILE A 183 -9.67 0.53 -0.17
N ALA A 184 -10.48 1.58 -0.09
CA ALA A 184 -11.65 1.76 -0.90
C ALA A 184 -11.71 3.16 -1.54
N TYR A 185 -11.89 3.22 -2.86
CA TYR A 185 -12.15 4.46 -3.59
C TYR A 185 -13.64 4.72 -3.54
N THR A 186 -14.04 5.71 -2.76
CA THR A 186 -15.43 5.86 -2.32
C THR A 186 -16.20 6.96 -3.03
N ARG A 187 -15.52 8.01 -3.48
CA ARG A 187 -16.15 9.17 -4.12
C ARG A 187 -15.31 9.70 -5.28
N ILE A 188 -16.00 10.30 -6.26
CA ILE A 188 -15.40 11.05 -7.35
C ILE A 188 -16.12 12.40 -7.44
N HIS A 189 -15.36 13.51 -7.50
CA HIS A 189 -15.90 14.88 -7.53
C HIS A 189 -16.92 15.17 -6.41
N GLY A 190 -16.74 14.55 -5.25
CA GLY A 190 -17.64 14.71 -4.11
C GLY A 190 -18.90 13.85 -4.15
N LEU A 191 -19.14 13.08 -5.22
CA LEU A 191 -20.27 12.15 -5.33
C LEU A 191 -19.84 10.71 -5.02
N PRO A 192 -20.72 9.88 -4.43
CA PRO A 192 -20.43 8.46 -4.23
C PRO A 192 -20.05 7.75 -5.54
N MET A 193 -18.96 6.99 -5.49
CA MET A 193 -18.44 6.28 -6.67
C MET A 193 -19.17 4.95 -6.84
N GLY A 194 -20.01 4.86 -7.86
CA GLY A 194 -20.69 3.62 -8.25
C GLY A 194 -19.74 2.59 -8.88
N ARG A 195 -20.22 1.36 -9.02
CA ARG A 195 -19.45 0.23 -9.58
C ARG A 195 -18.79 0.52 -10.93
N GLN A 196 -19.50 1.24 -11.81
CA GLN A 196 -19.02 1.60 -13.15
C GLN A 196 -17.90 2.64 -13.16
N HIS A 197 -17.74 3.42 -12.08
CA HIS A 197 -16.73 4.48 -12.01
C HIS A 197 -15.48 4.06 -11.21
N ARG A 198 -15.55 3.03 -10.34
CA ARG A 198 -14.38 2.56 -9.56
C ARG A 198 -13.19 2.14 -10.43
N PRO A 199 -13.38 1.51 -11.60
CA PRO A 199 -12.26 1.20 -12.47
C PRO A 199 -11.42 2.40 -12.91
N ILE A 200 -11.93 3.62 -12.81
CA ILE A 200 -11.15 4.86 -13.07
C ILE A 200 -9.93 4.95 -12.14
N ALA A 201 -10.10 4.56 -10.87
CA ALA A 201 -9.01 4.57 -9.88
C ALA A 201 -8.17 3.30 -9.92
N SER A 202 -8.68 2.22 -10.51
CA SER A 202 -8.08 0.88 -10.48
C SER A 202 -7.00 0.72 -11.54
N TRP A 203 -5.95 -0.01 -11.20
CA TRP A 203 -4.87 -0.36 -12.12
C TRP A 203 -4.85 -1.88 -12.33
N ILE A 204 -5.59 -2.35 -13.34
CA ILE A 204 -5.93 -3.76 -13.53
C ILE A 204 -5.11 -4.38 -14.67
N GLY A 205 -4.61 -5.60 -14.46
CA GLY A 205 -3.96 -6.40 -15.49
C GLY A 205 -2.70 -5.73 -16.04
N ASP A 206 -2.63 -5.64 -17.38
CA ASP A 206 -1.49 -5.12 -18.13
C ASP A 206 -1.64 -3.63 -18.49
N MET A 207 -2.39 -2.87 -17.69
CA MET A 207 -2.55 -1.43 -17.92
C MET A 207 -1.20 -0.71 -17.85
N ASP A 208 -0.94 0.12 -18.86
CA ASP A 208 0.24 0.98 -18.86
C ASP A 208 0.10 2.10 -17.82
N LEU A 209 1.20 2.38 -17.12
CA LEU A 209 1.22 3.42 -16.10
C LEU A 209 0.92 4.82 -16.64
N VAL A 210 1.56 5.20 -17.75
CA VAL A 210 1.49 6.59 -18.27
C VAL A 210 0.07 6.97 -18.68
N PRO A 211 -0.69 6.14 -19.44
CA PRO A 211 -2.10 6.38 -19.71
C PRO A 211 -2.93 6.52 -18.43
N HIS A 212 -2.77 5.60 -17.48
CA HIS A 212 -3.53 5.62 -16.23
C HIS A 212 -3.19 6.86 -15.35
N LEU A 213 -1.91 7.22 -15.23
CA LEU A 213 -1.49 8.45 -14.57
C LEU A 213 -2.12 9.67 -15.23
N SER A 214 -2.10 9.75 -16.57
CA SER A 214 -2.69 10.84 -17.34
C SER A 214 -4.20 10.96 -17.10
N GLN A 215 -4.89 9.82 -17.03
CA GLN A 215 -6.31 9.74 -16.68
C GLN A 215 -6.58 10.28 -15.27
N LEU A 216 -5.85 9.81 -14.26
CA LEU A 216 -5.99 10.28 -12.88
C LEU A 216 -5.69 11.78 -12.75
N LEU A 217 -4.67 12.27 -13.45
CA LEU A 217 -4.33 13.70 -13.49
C LEU A 217 -5.40 14.54 -14.18
N ALA A 218 -6.05 14.04 -15.21
CA ALA A 218 -7.12 14.74 -15.91
C ALA A 218 -8.43 14.71 -15.09
N GLU A 219 -8.75 13.61 -14.46
CA GLU A 219 -9.96 13.42 -13.68
C GLU A 219 -9.89 14.12 -12.32
N GLY A 220 -9.01 13.68 -11.45
CA GLY A 220 -8.87 14.16 -10.06
C GLY A 220 -10.14 13.98 -9.22
N GLY A 221 -10.14 14.63 -8.04
CA GLY A 221 -11.33 14.66 -7.18
C GLY A 221 -11.74 13.32 -6.59
N LEU A 222 -10.78 12.41 -6.36
CA LEU A 222 -11.01 11.08 -5.79
C LEU A 222 -10.88 11.09 -4.27
N ASP A 223 -11.82 10.44 -3.57
CA ASP A 223 -11.72 10.18 -2.14
C ASP A 223 -11.40 8.70 -1.91
N VAL A 224 -10.37 8.46 -1.10
CA VAL A 224 -9.89 7.14 -0.71
C VAL A 224 -10.10 6.97 0.79
N GLU A 225 -10.79 5.93 1.19
CA GLU A 225 -10.92 5.56 2.59
C GLU A 225 -10.03 4.35 2.90
N ILE A 226 -9.20 4.49 3.94
CA ILE A 226 -8.37 3.42 4.50
C ILE A 226 -8.91 3.09 5.88
N ARG A 227 -9.45 1.87 6.01
CA ARG A 227 -10.08 1.41 7.22
C ARG A 227 -9.28 0.29 7.88
N PHE A 228 -8.83 0.52 9.11
CA PHE A 228 -8.11 -0.43 9.94
C PHE A 228 -9.09 -1.24 10.77
N GLY A 229 -9.01 -2.56 10.67
CA GLY A 229 -9.81 -3.48 11.49
C GLY A 229 -9.03 -4.03 12.69
N ASP A 230 -9.72 -4.88 13.47
CA ASP A 230 -9.13 -5.49 14.65
C ASP A 230 -8.04 -6.50 14.27
N PRO A 231 -6.86 -6.43 14.88
CA PRO A 231 -5.76 -7.34 14.61
C PRO A 231 -6.01 -8.74 15.18
N ILE A 232 -5.22 -9.71 14.71
CA ILE A 232 -5.09 -11.04 15.31
C ILE A 232 -3.64 -11.33 15.67
N GLU A 233 -3.40 -12.19 16.63
CA GLU A 233 -2.09 -12.75 16.93
C GLU A 233 -1.89 -14.03 16.11
N PHE A 234 -0.78 -14.11 15.38
CA PHE A 234 -0.38 -15.26 14.59
C PHE A 234 0.89 -15.84 15.21
N SER A 235 0.85 -17.11 15.61
CA SER A 235 1.93 -17.82 16.29
C SER A 235 2.31 -19.12 15.57
N ALA A 236 3.30 -19.86 16.06
CA ALA A 236 3.70 -21.15 15.52
C ALA A 236 2.57 -22.18 15.48
N LYS A 237 1.56 -22.04 16.35
CA LYS A 237 0.38 -22.92 16.41
C LYS A 237 -0.74 -22.50 15.45
N SER A 238 -0.63 -21.33 14.83
CA SER A 238 -1.66 -20.78 13.97
C SER A 238 -1.65 -21.40 12.57
N SER A 239 -2.84 -21.69 12.03
CA SER A 239 -2.99 -22.13 10.64
C SER A 239 -2.93 -20.95 9.68
N ARG A 240 -2.00 -20.97 8.70
CA ARG A 240 -1.92 -19.96 7.65
C ARG A 240 -3.21 -19.84 6.83
N LYS A 241 -3.86 -20.98 6.55
CA LYS A 241 -5.11 -21.01 5.78
C LYS A 241 -6.24 -20.33 6.54
N GLU A 242 -6.36 -20.60 7.83
CA GLU A 242 -7.38 -19.98 8.69
C GLU A 242 -7.14 -18.48 8.87
N ALA A 243 -5.91 -18.08 9.16
CA ALA A 243 -5.53 -16.67 9.25
C ALA A 243 -5.83 -15.93 7.95
N THR A 244 -5.51 -16.53 6.78
CA THR A 244 -5.79 -15.95 5.47
C THR A 244 -7.30 -15.76 5.27
N ARG A 245 -8.10 -16.82 5.53
CA ARG A 245 -9.56 -16.76 5.40
C ARG A 245 -10.17 -15.69 6.31
N LEU A 246 -9.71 -15.63 7.55
CA LEU A 246 -10.20 -14.63 8.52
C LEU A 246 -9.83 -13.20 8.09
N MET A 247 -8.60 -12.99 7.60
CA MET A 247 -8.19 -11.66 7.09
C MET A 247 -8.98 -11.27 5.85
N GLU A 248 -9.19 -12.19 4.92
CA GLU A 248 -10.02 -11.95 3.73
C GLU A 248 -11.44 -11.54 4.10
N GLU A 249 -12.08 -12.26 5.01
CA GLU A 249 -13.43 -11.98 5.51
C GLU A 249 -13.51 -10.60 6.18
N ARG A 250 -12.53 -10.28 7.05
CA ARG A 250 -12.48 -8.98 7.73
C ARG A 250 -12.25 -7.83 6.74
N VAL A 251 -11.30 -7.97 5.81
CA VAL A 251 -11.05 -6.94 4.79
C VAL A 251 -12.27 -6.75 3.88
N ARG A 252 -12.95 -7.84 3.50
CA ARG A 252 -14.21 -7.78 2.76
C ARG A 252 -15.29 -6.98 3.50
N THR A 253 -15.46 -7.26 4.79
CA THR A 253 -16.43 -6.54 5.64
C THR A 253 -16.09 -5.05 5.72
N LEU A 254 -14.83 -4.71 5.98
CA LEU A 254 -14.37 -3.31 6.04
C LEU A 254 -14.56 -2.59 4.71
N MET A 255 -14.27 -3.25 3.60
CA MET A 255 -14.46 -2.71 2.24
C MET A 255 -15.95 -2.44 1.96
N LEU A 256 -16.82 -3.40 2.28
CA LEU A 256 -18.27 -3.23 2.11
C LEU A 256 -18.81 -2.07 2.94
N GLN A 257 -18.34 -1.90 4.18
CA GLN A 257 -18.71 -0.76 5.03
C GLN A 257 -18.31 0.58 4.38
N SER A 258 -17.09 0.68 3.86
CA SER A 258 -16.61 1.90 3.19
C SER A 258 -17.39 2.22 1.92
N LEU A 259 -17.84 1.19 1.18
CA LEU A 259 -18.57 1.35 -0.07
C LEU A 259 -20.08 1.57 0.12
N ALA A 260 -20.66 1.08 1.21
CA ALA A 260 -22.08 1.27 1.54
C ALA A 260 -22.37 2.69 2.06
N GLU A 261 -21.45 3.24 2.85
CA GLU A 261 -21.58 4.56 3.46
C GLU A 261 -20.35 5.43 3.12
N PRO A 262 -20.20 5.87 1.86
CA PRO A 262 -19.02 6.62 1.46
C PRO A 262 -19.04 8.03 2.09
N HIS A 263 -18.18 8.25 3.06
CA HIS A 263 -17.99 9.54 3.71
C HIS A 263 -17.01 10.43 2.92
N PRO A 264 -17.21 11.77 2.90
CA PRO A 264 -16.22 12.67 2.33
C PRO A 264 -14.92 12.62 3.15
N ALA A 265 -13.78 12.64 2.47
CA ALA A 265 -12.50 12.88 3.12
C ALA A 265 -12.46 14.34 3.61
N ARG A 266 -12.13 14.55 4.88
CA ARG A 266 -11.97 15.88 5.49
C ARG A 266 -10.63 16.50 5.16
#